data_2f96d63a0c287b08ad37b6ba8d9b02be
#
_entry.id   2f96d63a0c287b08ad37b6ba8d9b02be
#
_cell.length_a   1.000
_cell.length_b   1.000
_cell.length_c   1.000
_cell.angle_alpha   90.00
_cell.angle_beta   90.00
_cell.angle_gamma   90.00
#
_symmetry.space_group_name_H-M   'P 1'
#
loop_
_entity.id
_entity.type
_entity.pdbx_description
1 polymer ?
#
loop_
_entity_poly.entity_id
_entity_poly.type
_entity_poly.pdbx_seq_one_letter_code
_entity_poly.pdbx_strand_id
1 'polypeptide(L)'
;TFAPVNEENPEEHKIHSEWCELTQETADAINETRARGGRVIAVGTTSVRTLESAARMTIDNGQQTMVNGQSPMVKEYVGATSLYILPDYQFQIVDAMITNFHLPKSSLIMLVSAFAGREKILETYATAIQEGYRFYSFGDAMLIL
;
A
#
# COMPACT_ATOMS: atom_id res chain seq x y z
N THR A 1 -12.14 -5.42 -5.23
CA THR A 1 -10.94 -4.58 -5.15
C THR A 1 -11.27 -3.09 -5.09
N PHE A 2 -12.33 -2.65 -5.69
CA PHE A 2 -12.75 -1.26 -5.71
C PHE A 2 -14.10 -1.10 -5.00
N ALA A 3 -14.11 -0.40 -3.87
CA ALA A 3 -15.33 -0.03 -3.18
C ALA A 3 -15.41 1.50 -3.09
N PRO A 4 -16.51 2.11 -3.55
CA PRO A 4 -16.78 3.52 -3.27
C PRO A 4 -16.93 3.70 -1.77
N VAL A 5 -16.33 4.75 -1.23
CA VAL A 5 -16.54 5.17 0.16
C VAL A 5 -17.71 6.14 0.15
N ASN A 6 -18.85 5.71 0.64
CA ASN A 6 -20.09 6.52 0.68
C ASN A 6 -20.31 7.15 2.06
N GLU A 7 -19.61 6.68 3.05
CA GLU A 7 -19.68 7.16 4.43
C GLU A 7 -19.06 8.57 4.55
N GLU A 8 -19.64 9.42 5.36
CA GLU A 8 -19.07 10.75 5.67
C GLU A 8 -17.75 10.63 6.43
N ASN A 9 -17.67 9.62 7.31
CA ASN A 9 -16.45 9.26 8.00
C ASN A 9 -15.80 8.04 7.33
N PRO A 10 -14.63 8.18 6.69
CA PRO A 10 -13.94 7.06 6.04
C PRO A 10 -13.62 5.89 6.98
N GLU A 11 -13.46 6.13 8.28
CA GLU A 11 -13.16 5.09 9.27
C GLU A 11 -14.32 4.10 9.48
N GLU A 12 -15.54 4.50 9.14
CA GLU A 12 -16.73 3.65 9.25
C GLU A 12 -16.89 2.70 8.05
N HIS A 13 -16.13 2.95 6.98
CA HIS A 13 -16.19 2.14 5.78
C HIS A 13 -15.63 0.74 6.02
N LYS A 14 -16.43 -0.28 5.74
CA LYS A 14 -16.00 -1.68 5.81
C LYS A 14 -15.35 -2.08 4.50
N ILE A 15 -14.01 -2.20 4.54
CA ILE A 15 -13.27 -2.70 3.39
C ILE A 15 -13.54 -4.19 3.18
N HIS A 16 -13.69 -4.59 1.93
CA HIS A 16 -13.84 -5.99 1.58
C HIS A 16 -12.54 -6.76 1.85
N SER A 17 -12.71 -7.98 2.39
CA SER A 17 -11.61 -8.91 2.53
C SER A 17 -11.22 -9.46 1.16
N GLU A 18 -9.93 -9.48 0.88
CA GLU A 18 -9.35 -9.98 -0.37
C GLU A 18 -8.34 -11.07 -0.06
N TRP A 19 -8.42 -12.16 -0.81
CA TRP A 19 -7.40 -13.21 -0.73
C TRP A 19 -6.11 -12.72 -1.36
N CYS A 20 -5.00 -12.95 -0.68
CA CYS A 20 -3.68 -12.60 -1.18
C CYS A 20 -2.64 -13.64 -0.76
N GLU A 21 -1.55 -13.66 -1.52
CA GLU A 21 -0.43 -14.56 -1.31
C GLU A 21 0.89 -13.80 -1.46
N LEU A 22 1.79 -14.00 -0.51
CA LEU A 22 3.21 -13.65 -0.59
C LEU A 22 3.99 -14.95 -0.44
N THR A 23 4.63 -15.39 -1.50
CA THR A 23 5.43 -16.63 -1.48
C THR A 23 6.69 -16.46 -0.64
N GLN A 24 7.22 -17.58 -0.11
CA GLN A 24 8.49 -17.58 0.65
C GLN A 24 9.63 -17.01 -0.20
N GLU A 25 9.72 -17.37 -1.48
CA GLU A 25 10.73 -16.84 -2.40
C GLU A 25 10.69 -15.31 -2.50
N THR A 26 9.49 -14.74 -2.63
CA THR A 26 9.31 -13.28 -2.69
C THR A 26 9.64 -12.63 -1.34
N ALA A 27 9.25 -13.23 -0.23
CA ALA A 27 9.57 -12.75 1.10
C ALA A 27 11.09 -12.71 1.33
N ASP A 28 11.79 -13.77 0.95
CA ASP A 28 13.26 -13.85 1.06
C ASP A 28 13.94 -12.77 0.20
N ALA A 29 13.49 -12.57 -1.04
CA ALA A 29 14.03 -11.55 -1.94
C ALA A 29 13.83 -10.12 -1.38
N ILE A 30 12.68 -9.85 -0.76
CA ILE A 30 12.38 -8.58 -0.08
C ILE A 30 13.35 -8.38 1.10
N ASN A 31 13.47 -9.38 1.96
CA ASN A 31 14.32 -9.32 3.15
C ASN A 31 15.79 -9.12 2.78
N GLU A 32 16.29 -9.84 1.78
CA GLU A 32 17.63 -9.65 1.25
C GLU A 32 17.86 -8.26 0.66
N THR A 33 16.88 -7.74 -0.08
CA THR A 33 16.95 -6.39 -0.66
C THR A 33 17.07 -5.35 0.44
N ARG A 34 16.26 -5.43 1.47
CA ARG A 34 16.30 -4.51 2.62
C ARG A 34 17.59 -4.65 3.43
N ALA A 35 18.08 -5.87 3.65
CA ALA A 35 19.35 -6.12 4.35
C ALA A 35 20.55 -5.47 3.65
N ARG A 36 20.47 -5.29 2.33
CA ARG A 36 21.48 -4.58 1.51
C ARG A 36 21.23 -3.07 1.37
N GLY A 37 20.25 -2.51 2.07
CA GLY A 37 19.89 -1.10 1.98
C GLY A 37 19.10 -0.74 0.70
N GLY A 38 18.55 -1.73 0.01
CA GLY A 38 17.67 -1.53 -1.14
C GLY A 38 16.25 -1.14 -0.75
N ARG A 39 15.44 -0.77 -1.74
CA ARG A 39 14.04 -0.35 -1.57
C ARG A 39 13.08 -1.36 -2.16
N VAL A 40 11.90 -1.47 -1.55
CA VAL A 40 10.78 -2.27 -2.02
C VAL A 40 9.78 -1.37 -2.73
N ILE A 41 9.64 -1.58 -4.03
CA ILE A 41 8.72 -0.82 -4.89
C ILE A 41 7.53 -1.71 -5.23
N ALA A 42 6.37 -1.41 -4.65
CA ALA A 42 5.15 -2.16 -4.92
C ALA A 42 4.47 -1.67 -6.20
N VAL A 43 4.06 -2.60 -7.06
CA VAL A 43 3.29 -2.30 -8.27
C VAL A 43 1.84 -2.71 -8.04
N GLY A 44 0.96 -1.72 -7.95
CA GLY A 44 -0.47 -1.87 -7.65
C GLY A 44 -0.79 -1.85 -6.16
N THR A 45 -1.98 -1.35 -5.85
CA THR A 45 -2.48 -1.22 -4.47
C THR A 45 -2.72 -2.56 -3.78
N THR A 46 -3.04 -3.62 -4.53
CA THR A 46 -3.16 -4.98 -4.00
C THR A 46 -1.82 -5.49 -3.49
N SER A 47 -0.73 -5.25 -4.24
CA SER A 47 0.63 -5.60 -3.79
C SER A 47 1.01 -4.86 -2.51
N VAL A 48 0.70 -3.56 -2.42
CA VAL A 48 0.91 -2.78 -1.18
C VAL A 48 0.18 -3.42 -0.01
N ARG A 49 -1.12 -3.70 -0.15
CA ARG A 49 -1.92 -4.29 0.93
C ARG A 49 -1.42 -5.68 1.33
N THR A 50 -1.00 -6.50 0.37
CA THR A 50 -0.42 -7.82 0.63
C THR A 50 0.86 -7.72 1.45
N LEU A 51 1.79 -6.88 1.03
CA LEU A 51 3.09 -6.69 1.68
C LEU A 51 2.93 -6.12 3.10
N GLU A 52 2.10 -5.09 3.25
CA GLU A 52 1.84 -4.49 4.56
C GLU A 52 1.08 -5.44 5.50
N SER A 53 0.20 -6.29 4.97
CA SER A 53 -0.45 -7.34 5.77
C SER A 53 0.53 -8.40 6.24
N ALA A 54 1.41 -8.87 5.36
CA ALA A 54 2.46 -9.84 5.71
C ALA A 54 3.42 -9.27 6.75
N ALA A 55 3.81 -8.00 6.63
CA ALA A 55 4.67 -7.33 7.60
C ALA A 55 4.01 -7.26 8.99
N ARG A 56 2.71 -6.91 9.04
CA ARG A 56 1.96 -6.84 10.31
C ARG A 56 1.81 -8.19 11.01
N MET A 57 1.63 -9.27 10.24
CA MET A 57 1.53 -10.63 10.79
C MET A 57 2.89 -11.15 11.32
N THR A 58 3.99 -10.53 10.92
CA THR A 58 5.33 -10.87 11.40
C THR A 58 5.65 -10.16 12.73
N ILE A 59 4.82 -9.22 13.16
CA ILE A 59 4.96 -8.52 14.45
C ILE A 59 4.40 -9.42 15.55
N ASP A 60 5.27 -10.03 16.32
CA ASP A 60 4.88 -10.84 17.47
C ASP A 60 4.52 -9.91 18.66
N ASN A 61 3.33 -10.09 19.27
CA ASN A 61 2.85 -9.36 20.45
C ASN A 61 2.85 -7.82 20.38
N GLY A 62 2.64 -7.22 19.21
CA GLY A 62 2.54 -5.76 19.08
C GLY A 62 3.87 -5.02 19.18
N GLN A 63 4.97 -5.71 19.26
CA GLN A 63 6.32 -5.13 19.18
C GLN A 63 6.91 -5.47 17.81
N GLN A 64 7.34 -4.44 17.06
CA GLN A 64 8.25 -4.65 15.94
C GLN A 64 9.50 -5.29 16.48
N THR A 65 9.68 -6.58 16.20
CA THR A 65 10.92 -7.24 16.55
C THR A 65 12.01 -6.70 15.63
N MET A 66 12.67 -5.64 16.09
CA MET A 66 13.95 -5.23 15.54
C MET A 66 14.92 -6.36 15.84
N VAL A 67 15.03 -7.34 14.96
CA VAL A 67 16.04 -8.37 15.07
C VAL A 67 17.37 -7.71 14.70
N ASN A 68 18.20 -7.45 15.70
CA ASN A 68 19.54 -6.88 15.56
C ASN A 68 19.61 -5.47 14.92
N GLY A 69 18.62 -4.60 15.15
CA GLY A 69 18.62 -3.25 14.57
C GLY A 69 18.29 -3.22 13.07
N GLN A 70 17.83 -4.31 12.51
CA GLN A 70 17.44 -4.41 11.09
C GLN A 70 15.95 -4.06 10.90
N SER A 71 15.65 -3.54 9.72
CA SER A 71 14.29 -3.21 9.27
C SER A 71 13.31 -4.38 9.41
N PRO A 72 12.00 -4.11 9.52
CA PRO A 72 10.99 -5.17 9.59
C PRO A 72 11.18 -6.20 8.47
N MET A 73 11.14 -7.47 8.84
CA MET A 73 11.18 -8.58 7.89
C MET A 73 9.76 -9.03 7.57
N VAL A 74 9.58 -9.64 6.40
CA VAL A 74 8.33 -10.30 6.03
C VAL A 74 8.54 -11.81 5.95
N LYS A 75 7.46 -12.55 6.17
CA LYS A 75 7.41 -14.01 5.96
C LYS A 75 6.39 -14.32 4.87
N GLU A 76 6.41 -15.55 4.38
CA GLU A 76 5.33 -16.04 3.54
C GLU A 76 3.97 -15.75 4.20
N TYR A 77 3.02 -15.39 3.37
CA TYR A 77 1.67 -15.09 3.82
C TYR A 77 0.66 -15.61 2.80
N VAL A 78 -0.25 -16.43 3.26
CA VAL A 78 -1.39 -16.91 2.46
C VAL A 78 -2.63 -16.71 3.28
N GLY A 79 -3.53 -15.87 2.81
CA GLY A 79 -4.74 -15.58 3.57
C GLY A 79 -5.53 -14.39 3.05
N ALA A 80 -6.56 -14.06 3.80
CA ALA A 80 -7.41 -12.92 3.48
C ALA A 80 -6.92 -11.66 4.21
N THR A 81 -6.82 -10.55 3.50
CA THR A 81 -6.54 -9.24 4.10
C THR A 81 -7.75 -8.32 4.03
N SER A 82 -8.07 -7.71 5.15
CA SER A 82 -9.01 -6.59 5.25
C SER A 82 -8.29 -5.30 5.66
N LEU A 83 -6.98 -5.22 5.40
CA LEU A 83 -6.17 -4.06 5.75
C LEU A 83 -6.70 -2.81 5.04
N TYR A 84 -7.19 -1.87 5.82
CA TYR A 84 -7.63 -0.56 5.35
C TYR A 84 -6.55 0.47 5.68
N ILE A 85 -5.91 1.00 4.65
CA ILE A 85 -4.84 1.98 4.77
C ILE A 85 -5.46 3.37 4.66
N LEU A 86 -5.49 4.07 5.76
CA LEU A 86 -5.96 5.45 5.90
C LEU A 86 -4.80 6.43 6.08
N PRO A 87 -5.01 7.74 5.94
CA PRO A 87 -4.03 8.74 6.34
C PRO A 87 -3.47 8.44 7.74
N ASP A 88 -2.19 8.74 7.97
CA ASP A 88 -1.42 8.42 9.18
C ASP A 88 -0.96 6.95 9.32
N TYR A 89 -1.31 6.07 8.37
CA TYR A 89 -0.78 4.71 8.35
C TYR A 89 0.75 4.73 8.21
N GLN A 90 1.43 3.96 9.05
CA GLN A 90 2.88 3.80 9.01
C GLN A 90 3.25 2.58 8.17
N PHE A 91 3.75 2.83 6.97
CA PHE A 91 4.21 1.76 6.08
C PHE A 91 5.43 1.05 6.67
N GLN A 92 5.42 -0.27 6.63
CA GLN A 92 6.43 -1.12 7.25
C GLN A 92 7.44 -1.64 6.24
N ILE A 93 6.98 -1.97 5.04
CA ILE A 93 7.77 -2.70 4.05
C ILE A 93 7.86 -1.98 2.70
N VAL A 94 6.82 -1.23 2.32
CA VAL A 94 6.75 -0.55 1.02
C VAL A 94 7.43 0.81 1.11
N ASP A 95 8.49 1.00 0.33
CA ASP A 95 9.28 2.24 0.28
C ASP A 95 8.87 3.16 -0.89
N ALA A 96 8.24 2.59 -1.93
CA ALA A 96 7.69 3.32 -3.07
C ALA A 96 6.59 2.50 -3.73
N MET A 97 5.72 3.14 -4.50
CA MET A 97 4.68 2.43 -5.22
C MET A 97 4.45 2.98 -6.63
N ILE A 98 4.07 2.07 -7.53
CA ILE A 98 3.56 2.41 -8.85
C ILE A 98 2.09 2.02 -8.90
N THR A 99 1.22 2.95 -9.25
CA THR A 99 -0.22 2.68 -9.33
C THR A 99 -0.90 3.62 -10.32
N ASN A 100 -2.09 3.23 -10.82
CA ASN A 100 -2.91 4.10 -11.66
C ASN A 100 -3.47 5.29 -10.87
N PHE A 101 -4.01 6.27 -11.59
CA PHE A 101 -4.85 7.30 -11.00
C PHE A 101 -6.22 6.72 -10.62
N HIS A 102 -6.61 6.90 -9.38
CA HIS A 102 -7.82 6.33 -8.80
C HIS A 102 -8.98 7.32 -8.76
N LEU A 103 -10.19 6.79 -8.57
CA LEU A 103 -11.38 7.62 -8.42
C LEU A 103 -11.41 8.38 -7.09
N PRO A 104 -12.00 9.58 -7.10
CA PRO A 104 -12.42 10.25 -5.88
C PRO A 104 -13.34 9.34 -5.04
N LYS A 105 -13.35 9.56 -3.73
CA LYS A 105 -14.20 8.80 -2.78
C LYS A 105 -14.02 7.28 -2.89
N SER A 106 -12.79 6.81 -3.02
CA SER A 106 -12.46 5.40 -3.02
C SER A 106 -11.44 5.05 -1.95
N SER A 107 -11.44 3.82 -1.49
CA SER A 107 -10.41 3.30 -0.57
C SER A 107 -9.00 3.40 -1.16
N LEU A 108 -8.89 3.43 -2.49
CA LEU A 108 -7.60 3.52 -3.18
C LEU A 108 -7.00 4.93 -3.12
N ILE A 109 -7.83 5.98 -3.20
CA ILE A 109 -7.30 7.35 -3.02
C ILE A 109 -6.88 7.61 -1.58
N MET A 110 -7.53 6.94 -0.60
CA MET A 110 -7.10 6.99 0.79
C MET A 110 -5.70 6.38 0.97
N LEU A 111 -5.45 5.22 0.34
CA LEU A 111 -4.16 4.54 0.39
C LEU A 111 -3.03 5.41 -0.19
N VAL A 112 -3.21 5.98 -1.39
CA VAL A 112 -2.17 6.84 -1.98
C VAL A 112 -2.00 8.14 -1.19
N SER A 113 -3.07 8.65 -0.58
CA SER A 113 -3.01 9.81 0.31
C SER A 113 -2.28 9.50 1.62
N ALA A 114 -2.42 8.28 2.14
CA ALA A 114 -1.65 7.83 3.29
C ALA A 114 -0.15 7.76 2.98
N PHE A 115 0.20 7.41 1.73
CA PHE A 115 1.59 7.27 1.30
C PHE A 115 2.30 8.61 1.07
N ALA A 116 1.68 9.51 0.32
CA ALA A 116 2.31 10.76 -0.13
C ALA A 116 1.80 12.03 0.55
N GLY A 117 0.77 11.92 1.37
CA GLY A 117 0.04 13.04 1.94
C GLY A 117 -1.13 13.48 1.05
N ARG A 118 -2.25 13.80 1.72
CA ARG A 118 -3.51 14.13 1.05
C ARG A 118 -3.39 15.34 0.11
N GLU A 119 -2.78 16.42 0.57
CA GLU A 119 -2.66 17.66 -0.21
C GLU A 119 -1.87 17.41 -1.50
N LYS A 120 -0.71 16.78 -1.38
CA LYS A 120 0.15 16.46 -2.53
C LYS A 120 -0.56 15.56 -3.56
N ILE A 121 -1.33 14.58 -3.10
CA ILE A 121 -2.13 13.73 -3.99
C ILE A 121 -3.19 14.55 -4.72
N LEU A 122 -3.92 15.42 -4.04
CA LEU A 122 -4.94 16.26 -4.68
C LEU A 122 -4.35 17.21 -5.72
N GLU A 123 -3.21 17.85 -5.44
CA GLU A 123 -2.48 18.69 -6.40
C GLU A 123 -2.00 17.88 -7.62
N THR A 124 -1.44 16.69 -7.38
CA THR A 124 -0.99 15.79 -8.44
C THR A 124 -2.15 15.38 -9.35
N TYR A 125 -3.30 15.08 -8.77
CA TYR A 125 -4.51 14.72 -9.52
C TYR A 125 -5.06 15.90 -10.33
N ALA A 126 -5.06 17.10 -9.77
CA ALA A 126 -5.46 18.30 -10.49
C ALA A 126 -4.54 18.53 -11.71
N THR A 127 -3.23 18.41 -11.53
CA THR A 127 -2.25 18.48 -12.61
C THR A 127 -2.46 17.39 -13.66
N ALA A 128 -2.68 16.15 -13.24
CA ALA A 128 -2.93 15.04 -14.14
C ALA A 128 -4.18 15.26 -15.02
N ILE A 129 -5.25 15.84 -14.46
CA ILE A 129 -6.45 16.20 -15.20
C ILE A 129 -6.14 17.30 -16.23
N GLN A 130 -5.41 18.34 -15.86
CA GLN A 130 -5.03 19.44 -16.75
C GLN A 130 -4.15 18.97 -17.91
N GLU A 131 -3.23 18.06 -17.64
CA GLU A 131 -2.31 17.48 -18.63
C GLU A 131 -2.95 16.35 -19.47
N GLY A 132 -4.21 15.98 -19.20
CA GLY A 132 -4.95 14.98 -19.96
C GLY A 132 -4.55 13.53 -19.70
N TYR A 133 -3.99 13.24 -18.53
CA TYR A 133 -3.73 11.86 -18.11
C TYR A 133 -5.01 11.05 -17.98
N ARG A 134 -4.93 9.78 -18.32
CA ARG A 134 -6.06 8.85 -18.25
C ARG A 134 -6.12 8.19 -16.88
N PHE A 135 -7.32 7.99 -16.42
CA PHE A 135 -7.60 7.41 -15.10
C PHE A 135 -8.06 5.97 -15.21
N TYR A 136 -8.13 5.26 -14.08
CA TYR A 136 -8.53 3.86 -13.94
C TYR A 136 -7.53 2.83 -14.44
N SER A 137 -7.99 1.57 -14.52
CA SER A 137 -7.15 0.39 -14.77
C SER A 137 -6.46 0.38 -16.12
N PHE A 138 -7.01 1.07 -17.11
CA PHE A 138 -6.41 1.22 -18.45
C PHE A 138 -5.80 2.60 -18.67
N GLY A 139 -5.70 3.36 -17.59
CA GLY A 139 -5.13 4.70 -17.61
C GLY A 139 -3.63 4.72 -17.42
N ASP A 140 -3.15 5.94 -17.22
CA ASP A 140 -1.75 6.19 -16.95
C ASP A 140 -1.42 5.84 -15.49
N ALA A 141 -0.15 5.73 -15.17
CA ALA A 141 0.33 5.39 -13.84
C ALA A 141 1.22 6.50 -13.27
N MET A 142 1.27 6.56 -11.95
CA MET A 142 2.16 7.42 -11.19
C MET A 142 3.13 6.59 -10.37
N LEU A 143 4.36 7.08 -10.24
CA LEU A 143 5.36 6.60 -9.29
C LEU A 143 5.34 7.52 -8.07
N ILE A 144 5.13 6.96 -6.91
CA ILE A 144 5.11 7.65 -5.62
C ILE A 144 6.35 7.20 -4.82
N LEU A 145 7.19 8.15 -4.42
CA LEU A 145 8.47 7.94 -3.74
C LEU A 145 8.41 8.44 -2.28
#